data_2c42e20bda599e8bab0e515b31b222fa
#
_entry.id   2c42e20bda599e8bab0e515b31b222fa
#
_cell.length_a   1.000
_cell.length_b   1.000
_cell.length_c   1.000
_cell.angle_alpha   90.00
_cell.angle_beta   90.00
_cell.angle_gamma   90.00
#
_symmetry.space_group_name_H-M   'P 1'
#
loop_
_entity.id
_entity.type
_entity.pdbx_description
1 polymer ?
#
loop_
_entity_poly.entity_id
_entity_poly.type
_entity_poly.pdbx_seq_one_letter_code
_entity_poly.pdbx_strand_id
1 'polypeptide(L)'
;MGGVFLPLLLVALAGCGSLRRPGENAEASWYPEQLLTLEERQQEAVIKLTRVQEFLRRESLSGVLIGTVRNFAWVTAGGDNHIVIASEKGAVLLFIRDDGQKFVIASYSDAARVMNEDLRGMGYQLREIAWYGDRAEPGQMTATLQELTGGRPFASDTRYPGSHMVDDELATLRVPLTETEIRKYRWLGRRCAEAVDSVCRKIRPGMTERGVEALVCDALMRHAIRPAVLLIAADERILNYRHAPPSDTKKIEKYAMVNICASRWGLVIAMTRSVHFGPMPEDLEKKLHAAARVNAGFWARTVPGAGAGAILQGAIEDYAAAGYPGEWERHHQGGAIGYQERDWVAVPGATQKVQANQAFAWNPAIQAVKVEDTILLAGDQLEILSEIRGWPVVESKALGRIYRSPGILVR
;
A
#
# COMPACT_ATOMS: atom_id res chain seq x y z
N MET A 1 -81.71 -20.39 -9.43
CA MET A 1 -80.58 -21.08 -8.91
C MET A 1 -79.70 -21.36 -10.14
N GLY A 2 -78.98 -20.41 -10.59
CA GLY A 2 -78.22 -20.48 -11.84
C GLY A 2 -76.73 -20.30 -11.56
N GLY A 3 -75.95 -21.35 -11.81
CA GLY A 3 -74.52 -21.30 -11.79
C GLY A 3 -74.01 -20.87 -13.16
N VAL A 4 -73.24 -19.80 -13.18
CA VAL A 4 -72.57 -19.32 -14.40
C VAL A 4 -71.15 -19.92 -14.45
N PHE A 5 -70.90 -20.77 -15.43
CA PHE A 5 -69.57 -21.24 -15.77
C PHE A 5 -68.89 -20.21 -16.64
N LEU A 6 -67.70 -19.75 -16.25
CA LEU A 6 -66.80 -18.96 -17.06
C LEU A 6 -65.70 -19.89 -17.64
N PRO A 7 -65.39 -19.88 -18.94
CA PRO A 7 -64.32 -20.69 -19.46
C PRO A 7 -62.95 -20.03 -19.26
N LEU A 8 -61.99 -20.83 -18.78
CA LEU A 8 -60.56 -20.46 -18.72
C LEU A 8 -60.00 -20.35 -20.16
N LEU A 9 -59.54 -19.18 -20.50
CA LEU A 9 -58.79 -18.93 -21.70
C LEU A 9 -57.28 -19.27 -21.43
N LEU A 10 -56.80 -20.38 -21.99
CA LEU A 10 -55.39 -20.70 -22.04
C LEU A 10 -54.72 -19.80 -23.10
N VAL A 11 -53.95 -18.81 -22.62
CA VAL A 11 -53.03 -18.06 -23.50
C VAL A 11 -51.73 -18.82 -23.56
N ALA A 12 -51.41 -19.38 -24.70
CA ALA A 12 -50.11 -19.96 -25.02
C ALA A 12 -49.08 -18.82 -25.10
N LEU A 13 -48.17 -18.78 -24.13
CA LEU A 13 -46.96 -17.94 -24.20
C LEU A 13 -46.01 -18.58 -25.21
N ALA A 14 -46.00 -18.05 -26.43
CA ALA A 14 -44.97 -18.32 -27.42
C ALA A 14 -43.60 -17.85 -26.87
N GLY A 15 -42.60 -18.71 -26.99
CA GLY A 15 -41.26 -18.50 -26.47
C GLY A 15 -40.61 -17.20 -26.97
N CYS A 16 -40.30 -16.33 -26.04
CA CYS A 16 -39.38 -15.25 -26.28
C CYS A 16 -37.96 -15.84 -26.23
N GLY A 17 -37.41 -16.14 -27.41
CA GLY A 17 -35.99 -16.48 -27.55
C GLY A 17 -35.17 -15.33 -26.98
N SER A 18 -34.36 -15.65 -25.98
CA SER A 18 -33.39 -14.72 -25.46
C SER A 18 -32.39 -14.35 -26.55
N LEU A 19 -32.52 -13.13 -27.08
CA LEU A 19 -31.50 -12.49 -27.87
C LEU A 19 -30.27 -12.29 -26.97
N ARG A 20 -29.31 -13.21 -27.03
CA ARG A 20 -27.97 -12.97 -26.48
C ARG A 20 -27.41 -11.78 -27.20
N ARG A 21 -27.17 -10.69 -26.48
CA ARG A 21 -26.40 -9.55 -26.96
C ARG A 21 -24.95 -10.04 -27.20
N PRO A 22 -24.38 -9.83 -28.40
CA PRO A 22 -22.98 -10.14 -28.66
C PRO A 22 -22.17 -9.05 -27.88
N GLY A 23 -21.42 -9.46 -26.86
CA GLY A 23 -20.49 -8.58 -26.16
C GLY A 23 -20.55 -8.56 -24.64
N GLU A 24 -21.25 -9.46 -23.98
CA GLU A 24 -21.02 -9.70 -22.56
C GLU A 24 -19.67 -10.42 -22.41
N ASN A 25 -18.58 -9.61 -22.41
CA ASN A 25 -17.31 -10.03 -21.84
C ASN A 25 -17.60 -10.57 -20.45
N ALA A 26 -17.06 -11.76 -20.16
CA ALA A 26 -17.10 -12.38 -18.86
C ALA A 26 -16.93 -11.29 -17.79
N GLU A 27 -17.96 -11.09 -16.93
CA GLU A 27 -17.86 -10.23 -15.77
C GLU A 27 -16.59 -10.65 -15.05
N ALA A 28 -15.60 -9.77 -15.06
CA ALA A 28 -14.40 -9.97 -14.28
C ALA A 28 -14.88 -10.24 -12.86
N SER A 29 -14.58 -11.40 -12.32
CA SER A 29 -15.03 -11.82 -11.00
C SER A 29 -14.75 -10.67 -10.02
N TRP A 30 -15.80 -10.09 -9.45
CA TRP A 30 -15.71 -9.03 -8.43
C TRP A 30 -15.07 -9.53 -7.13
N TYR A 31 -14.86 -10.85 -7.04
CA TYR A 31 -14.30 -11.45 -5.84
C TYR A 31 -12.77 -11.42 -5.91
N PRO A 32 -12.12 -10.84 -4.90
CA PRO A 32 -10.67 -10.87 -4.81
C PRO A 32 -10.18 -12.33 -4.75
N GLU A 33 -9.14 -12.64 -5.53
CA GLU A 33 -8.49 -13.95 -5.48
C GLU A 33 -8.03 -14.26 -4.04
N GLN A 34 -8.35 -15.44 -3.54
CA GLN A 34 -7.82 -15.92 -2.28
C GLN A 34 -6.37 -16.38 -2.50
N LEU A 35 -5.43 -15.49 -2.24
CA LEU A 35 -4.01 -15.73 -2.52
C LEU A 35 -3.35 -16.70 -1.54
N LEU A 36 -3.84 -16.75 -0.30
CA LEU A 36 -3.34 -17.61 0.76
C LEU A 36 -4.46 -18.48 1.34
N THR A 37 -4.13 -19.70 1.71
CA THR A 37 -4.99 -20.53 2.55
C THR A 37 -5.02 -20.00 3.99
N LEU A 38 -5.98 -20.45 4.79
CA LEU A 38 -6.03 -20.10 6.21
C LEU A 38 -4.77 -20.61 6.94
N GLU A 39 -4.31 -21.81 6.60
CA GLU A 39 -3.11 -22.41 7.20
C GLU A 39 -1.85 -21.58 6.88
N GLU A 40 -1.63 -21.19 5.62
CA GLU A 40 -0.50 -20.34 5.25
C GLU A 40 -0.54 -18.99 5.96
N ARG A 41 -1.74 -18.41 6.15
CA ARG A 41 -1.92 -17.18 6.90
C ARG A 41 -1.58 -17.36 8.39
N GLN A 42 -1.98 -18.48 8.98
CA GLN A 42 -1.65 -18.81 10.37
C GLN A 42 -0.14 -19.02 10.56
N GLN A 43 0.51 -19.73 9.64
CA GLN A 43 1.97 -19.95 9.65
C GLN A 43 2.74 -18.64 9.55
N GLU A 44 2.33 -17.73 8.65
CA GLU A 44 2.91 -16.39 8.55
C GLU A 44 2.76 -15.60 9.85
N ALA A 45 1.57 -15.65 10.48
CA ALA A 45 1.33 -14.97 11.75
C ALA A 45 2.23 -15.52 12.88
N VAL A 46 2.48 -16.83 12.93
CA VAL A 46 3.40 -17.43 13.90
C VAL A 46 4.81 -16.87 13.77
N ILE A 47 5.34 -16.76 12.54
CA ILE A 47 6.69 -16.18 12.31
C ILE A 47 6.76 -14.75 12.88
N LYS A 48 5.75 -13.94 12.62
CA LYS A 48 5.72 -12.53 13.06
C LYS A 48 5.55 -12.40 14.57
N LEU A 49 4.68 -13.20 15.15
CA LEU A 49 4.48 -13.25 16.61
C LEU A 49 5.75 -13.70 17.34
N THR A 50 6.52 -14.62 16.77
CA THR A 50 7.83 -15.03 17.32
C THR A 50 8.78 -13.83 17.38
N ARG A 51 8.88 -13.02 16.31
CA ARG A 51 9.69 -11.78 16.30
C ARG A 51 9.26 -10.80 17.40
N VAL A 52 7.94 -10.64 17.57
CA VAL A 52 7.39 -9.77 18.64
C VAL A 52 7.76 -10.31 20.02
N GLN A 53 7.61 -11.60 20.26
CA GLN A 53 7.95 -12.22 21.55
C GLN A 53 9.44 -12.13 21.89
N GLU A 54 10.32 -12.34 20.91
CA GLU A 54 11.77 -12.17 21.07
C GLU A 54 12.12 -10.73 21.44
N PHE A 55 11.49 -9.75 20.76
CA PHE A 55 11.62 -8.33 21.11
C PHE A 55 11.17 -8.06 22.55
N LEU A 56 9.99 -8.51 22.96
CA LEU A 56 9.44 -8.28 24.29
C LEU A 56 10.34 -8.85 25.39
N ARG A 57 10.88 -10.06 25.19
CA ARG A 57 11.81 -10.69 26.16
C ARG A 57 13.12 -9.92 26.25
N ARG A 58 13.69 -9.48 25.14
CA ARG A 58 14.93 -8.69 25.10
C ARG A 58 14.78 -7.37 25.85
N GLU A 59 13.64 -6.69 25.68
CA GLU A 59 13.34 -5.40 26.32
C GLU A 59 12.72 -5.56 27.71
N SER A 60 12.54 -6.78 28.22
CA SER A 60 11.90 -7.07 29.53
C SER A 60 10.49 -6.52 29.66
N LEU A 61 9.72 -6.49 28.57
CA LEU A 61 8.34 -6.01 28.50
C LEU A 61 7.36 -7.17 28.66
N SER A 62 6.26 -6.96 29.39
CA SER A 62 5.22 -7.97 29.58
C SER A 62 4.36 -8.25 28.36
N GLY A 63 4.30 -7.31 27.43
CA GLY A 63 3.53 -7.41 26.21
C GLY A 63 3.54 -6.13 25.42
N VAL A 64 2.90 -6.16 24.23
CA VAL A 64 2.70 -4.99 23.37
C VAL A 64 1.23 -4.82 23.02
N LEU A 65 0.75 -3.59 23.15
CA LEU A 65 -0.57 -3.15 22.70
C LEU A 65 -0.46 -2.66 21.25
N ILE A 66 -1.16 -3.32 20.34
CA ILE A 66 -1.23 -2.98 18.92
C ILE A 66 -2.55 -2.26 18.65
N GLY A 67 -2.47 -1.00 18.30
CA GLY A 67 -3.63 -0.15 18.03
C GLY A 67 -3.70 0.40 16.61
N THR A 68 -2.60 0.28 15.82
CA THR A 68 -2.57 0.76 14.45
C THR A 68 -3.04 -0.32 13.47
N VAL A 69 -3.71 0.11 12.38
CA VAL A 69 -4.18 -0.81 11.32
C VAL A 69 -3.02 -1.53 10.62
N ARG A 70 -1.87 -0.86 10.46
CA ARG A 70 -0.68 -1.44 9.82
C ARG A 70 -0.07 -2.56 10.65
N ASN A 71 0.12 -2.36 11.95
CA ASN A 71 0.68 -3.38 12.83
C ASN A 71 -0.31 -4.52 13.08
N PHE A 72 -1.62 -4.23 13.16
CA PHE A 72 -2.66 -5.25 13.16
C PHE A 72 -2.57 -6.13 11.91
N ALA A 73 -2.56 -5.52 10.72
CA ALA A 73 -2.44 -6.26 9.46
C ALA A 73 -1.16 -7.10 9.42
N TRP A 74 -0.04 -6.57 9.94
CA TRP A 74 1.22 -7.30 9.99
C TRP A 74 1.13 -8.54 10.88
N VAL A 75 0.78 -8.39 12.16
CA VAL A 75 0.79 -9.53 13.11
C VAL A 75 -0.31 -10.56 12.83
N THR A 76 -1.36 -10.19 12.09
CA THR A 76 -2.45 -11.09 11.68
C THR A 76 -2.33 -11.60 10.24
N ALA A 77 -1.18 -11.38 9.62
CA ALA A 77 -0.92 -11.81 8.25
C ALA A 77 -1.94 -11.30 7.22
N GLY A 78 -2.34 -10.03 7.34
CA GLY A 78 -3.21 -9.32 6.39
C GLY A 78 -4.66 -9.17 6.82
N GLY A 79 -4.97 -9.27 8.13
CA GLY A 79 -6.28 -8.92 8.67
C GLY A 79 -6.60 -7.43 8.53
N ASP A 80 -7.88 -7.10 8.52
CA ASP A 80 -8.38 -5.75 8.31
C ASP A 80 -9.05 -5.20 9.57
N ASN A 81 -8.46 -4.17 10.13
CA ASN A 81 -8.93 -3.49 11.35
C ASN A 81 -9.52 -2.10 11.08
N HIS A 82 -9.85 -1.78 9.82
CA HIS A 82 -10.46 -0.49 9.50
C HIS A 82 -11.97 -0.51 9.71
N ILE A 83 -12.47 0.57 10.35
CA ILE A 83 -13.86 1.04 10.23
C ILE A 83 -13.85 2.42 9.60
N VAL A 84 -13.00 3.33 10.09
CA VAL A 84 -12.78 4.64 9.49
C VAL A 84 -11.60 4.52 8.53
N ILE A 85 -11.86 4.54 7.23
CA ILE A 85 -10.86 4.27 6.17
C ILE A 85 -9.67 5.22 6.24
N ALA A 86 -9.89 6.48 6.61
CA ALA A 86 -8.84 7.50 6.71
C ALA A 86 -8.07 7.49 8.06
N SER A 87 -8.39 6.54 8.96
CA SER A 87 -7.75 6.47 10.28
C SER A 87 -6.64 5.45 10.29
N GLU A 88 -5.50 5.79 10.88
CA GLU A 88 -4.46 4.82 11.21
C GLU A 88 -4.79 4.00 12.46
N LYS A 89 -5.76 4.45 13.27
CA LYS A 89 -6.23 3.70 14.44
C LYS A 89 -7.22 2.65 14.01
N GLY A 90 -6.99 1.42 14.47
CA GLY A 90 -7.87 0.30 14.26
C GLY A 90 -9.14 0.39 15.12
N ALA A 91 -10.16 -0.38 14.73
CA ALA A 91 -11.40 -0.53 15.47
C ALA A 91 -11.22 -1.32 16.78
N VAL A 92 -10.28 -2.26 16.79
CA VAL A 92 -9.94 -3.09 17.95
C VAL A 92 -8.47 -2.99 18.28
N LEU A 93 -8.09 -3.39 19.50
CA LEU A 93 -6.72 -3.44 19.97
C LEU A 93 -6.30 -4.91 20.15
N LEU A 94 -5.06 -5.23 19.82
CA LEU A 94 -4.47 -6.51 20.19
C LEU A 94 -3.50 -6.30 21.35
N PHE A 95 -3.47 -7.25 22.28
CA PHE A 95 -2.42 -7.31 23.30
C PHE A 95 -1.70 -8.65 23.19
N ILE A 96 -0.41 -8.60 22.88
CA ILE A 96 0.44 -9.78 22.67
C ILE A 96 1.43 -9.83 23.82
N ARG A 97 1.40 -10.90 24.62
CA ARG A 97 2.26 -11.10 25.80
C ARG A 97 3.57 -11.77 25.46
N ASP A 98 4.55 -11.56 26.33
CA ASP A 98 5.88 -12.19 26.30
C ASP A 98 5.84 -13.71 26.44
N ASP A 99 4.80 -14.25 27.11
CA ASP A 99 4.56 -15.69 27.28
C ASP A 99 3.81 -16.35 26.09
N GLY A 100 3.42 -15.56 25.09
CA GLY A 100 2.72 -16.05 23.89
C GLY A 100 1.20 -15.99 23.95
N GLN A 101 0.61 -15.62 25.09
CA GLN A 101 -0.82 -15.37 25.13
C GLN A 101 -1.17 -14.12 24.30
N LYS A 102 -2.33 -14.17 23.64
CA LYS A 102 -2.78 -13.13 22.72
C LYS A 102 -4.24 -12.76 23.01
N PHE A 103 -4.49 -11.49 23.11
CA PHE A 103 -5.82 -10.97 23.41
C PHE A 103 -6.25 -9.97 22.35
N VAL A 104 -7.55 -9.96 22.07
CA VAL A 104 -8.18 -8.87 21.33
C VAL A 104 -9.09 -8.13 22.31
N ILE A 105 -8.92 -6.82 22.40
CA ILE A 105 -9.73 -5.93 23.21
C ILE A 105 -10.66 -5.20 22.26
N ALA A 106 -11.96 -5.48 22.34
CA ALA A 106 -12.95 -5.00 21.39
C ALA A 106 -14.27 -4.70 22.07
N SER A 107 -15.04 -3.79 21.49
CA SER A 107 -16.45 -3.63 21.86
C SER A 107 -17.31 -4.74 21.22
N TYR A 108 -18.49 -4.96 21.76
CA TYR A 108 -19.46 -5.92 21.24
C TYR A 108 -19.71 -5.75 19.71
N SER A 109 -19.74 -4.50 19.23
CA SER A 109 -20.00 -4.20 17.81
C SER A 109 -18.95 -4.76 16.86
N ASP A 110 -17.69 -4.89 17.31
CA ASP A 110 -16.56 -5.26 16.46
C ASP A 110 -16.04 -6.67 16.75
N ALA A 111 -16.27 -7.17 17.97
CA ALA A 111 -15.71 -8.41 18.49
C ALA A 111 -16.01 -9.62 17.61
N ALA A 112 -17.27 -9.84 17.25
CA ALA A 112 -17.69 -11.02 16.50
C ALA A 112 -17.07 -11.08 15.11
N ARG A 113 -17.07 -9.97 14.36
CA ARG A 113 -16.47 -9.90 13.03
C ARG A 113 -14.97 -10.20 13.09
N VAL A 114 -14.25 -9.48 13.93
CA VAL A 114 -12.78 -9.62 14.03
C VAL A 114 -12.40 -11.04 14.45
N MET A 115 -13.09 -11.62 15.44
CA MET A 115 -12.82 -13.00 15.89
C MET A 115 -13.10 -14.04 14.81
N ASN A 116 -14.19 -13.89 14.05
CA ASN A 116 -14.65 -14.88 13.09
C ASN A 116 -13.92 -14.78 11.73
N GLU A 117 -13.46 -13.58 11.34
CA GLU A 117 -12.90 -13.31 10.04
C GLU A 117 -11.37 -13.08 10.12
N ASP A 118 -10.95 -12.05 10.85
CA ASP A 118 -9.55 -11.61 10.85
C ASP A 118 -8.65 -12.47 11.74
N LEU A 119 -9.15 -12.94 12.89
CA LEU A 119 -8.38 -13.69 13.90
C LEU A 119 -8.72 -15.18 13.95
N ARG A 120 -9.52 -15.66 12.99
CA ARG A 120 -9.99 -17.04 12.95
C ARG A 120 -8.84 -18.04 13.02
N GLY A 121 -8.90 -18.91 14.05
CA GLY A 121 -7.91 -19.97 14.25
C GLY A 121 -6.51 -19.49 14.68
N MET A 122 -6.33 -18.20 14.99
CA MET A 122 -5.04 -17.65 15.44
C MET A 122 -4.83 -17.69 16.95
N GLY A 123 -5.77 -18.22 17.73
CA GLY A 123 -5.64 -18.41 19.18
C GLY A 123 -5.72 -17.12 20.01
N TYR A 124 -6.38 -16.08 19.50
CA TYR A 124 -6.65 -14.88 20.29
C TYR A 124 -7.82 -15.12 21.26
N GLN A 125 -7.73 -14.55 22.46
CA GLN A 125 -8.78 -14.56 23.49
C GLN A 125 -9.45 -13.18 23.50
N LEU A 126 -10.79 -13.16 23.47
CA LEU A 126 -11.56 -11.91 23.53
C LEU A 126 -11.55 -11.33 24.95
N ARG A 127 -11.29 -10.04 25.03
CA ARG A 127 -11.57 -9.16 26.17
C ARG A 127 -12.57 -8.11 25.68
N GLU A 128 -13.85 -8.39 25.95
CA GLU A 128 -14.90 -7.47 25.57
C GLU A 128 -14.96 -6.29 26.53
N ILE A 129 -15.04 -5.08 25.97
CA ILE A 129 -15.22 -3.83 26.70
C ILE A 129 -16.50 -3.15 26.25
N ALA A 130 -17.12 -2.40 27.15
CA ALA A 130 -18.29 -1.59 26.79
C ALA A 130 -17.86 -0.50 25.79
N TRP A 131 -18.64 -0.30 24.71
CA TRP A 131 -18.35 0.74 23.69
C TRP A 131 -18.32 2.16 24.27
N TYR A 132 -19.02 2.38 25.38
CA TYR A 132 -19.08 3.64 26.14
C TYR A 132 -18.07 3.68 27.29
N GLY A 133 -17.38 2.59 27.61
CA GLY A 133 -16.62 2.38 28.85
C GLY A 133 -15.82 3.58 29.30
N ASP A 134 -14.67 3.81 28.71
CA ASP A 134 -13.79 4.94 29.09
C ASP A 134 -14.38 6.33 28.81
N ARG A 135 -15.49 6.42 28.06
CA ARG A 135 -16.22 7.68 27.86
C ARG A 135 -17.17 8.00 29.01
N ALA A 136 -17.76 6.98 29.60
CA ALA A 136 -18.71 7.14 30.73
C ALA A 136 -18.00 6.91 32.08
N GLU A 137 -17.10 5.95 32.17
CA GLU A 137 -16.37 5.54 33.37
C GLU A 137 -14.87 5.41 33.03
N PRO A 138 -14.07 6.48 33.17
CA PRO A 138 -12.65 6.44 32.88
C PRO A 138 -11.92 5.35 33.67
N GLY A 139 -11.11 4.54 33.00
CA GLY A 139 -10.25 3.52 33.63
C GLY A 139 -10.60 2.07 33.28
N GLN A 140 -11.65 1.78 32.52
CA GLN A 140 -11.96 0.41 32.09
C GLN A 140 -10.79 -0.21 31.30
N MET A 141 -10.27 0.52 30.33
CA MET A 141 -9.12 0.07 29.55
C MET A 141 -7.86 -0.07 30.39
N THR A 142 -7.64 0.86 31.33
CA THR A 142 -6.51 0.79 32.26
C THR A 142 -6.59 -0.47 33.14
N ALA A 143 -7.77 -0.79 33.68
CA ALA A 143 -7.99 -2.00 34.48
C ALA A 143 -7.75 -3.27 33.65
N THR A 144 -8.25 -3.30 32.41
CA THR A 144 -8.01 -4.42 31.48
C THR A 144 -6.52 -4.62 31.24
N LEU A 145 -5.77 -3.54 30.99
CA LEU A 145 -4.33 -3.63 30.76
C LEU A 145 -3.57 -4.01 32.02
N GLN A 146 -3.96 -3.55 33.20
CA GLN A 146 -3.37 -4.00 34.47
C GLN A 146 -3.53 -5.49 34.68
N GLU A 147 -4.71 -6.05 34.40
CA GLU A 147 -4.96 -7.48 34.43
C GLU A 147 -4.01 -8.22 33.45
N LEU A 148 -3.96 -7.78 32.17
CA LEU A 148 -3.18 -8.43 31.13
C LEU A 148 -1.68 -8.35 31.33
N THR A 149 -1.18 -7.27 31.91
CA THR A 149 0.25 -7.04 32.16
C THR A 149 0.72 -7.60 33.51
N GLY A 150 -0.21 -7.84 34.43
CA GLY A 150 0.10 -8.12 35.84
C GLY A 150 0.86 -6.96 36.52
N GLY A 151 0.64 -5.73 36.07
CA GLY A 151 1.31 -4.52 36.57
C GLY A 151 2.76 -4.34 36.09
N ARG A 152 3.26 -5.22 35.21
CA ARG A 152 4.60 -5.11 34.62
C ARG A 152 4.64 -4.06 33.48
N PRO A 153 5.81 -3.48 33.17
CA PRO A 153 5.97 -2.59 32.01
C PRO A 153 5.51 -3.23 30.71
N PHE A 154 4.87 -2.45 29.84
CA PHE A 154 4.41 -2.91 28.52
C PHE A 154 4.67 -1.86 27.45
N ALA A 155 4.62 -2.29 26.20
CA ALA A 155 4.81 -1.45 25.01
C ALA A 155 3.49 -1.13 24.31
N SER A 156 3.51 -0.09 23.45
CA SER A 156 2.41 0.20 22.54
C SER A 156 2.94 0.81 21.24
N ASP A 157 2.26 0.55 20.11
CA ASP A 157 2.51 1.20 18.83
C ASP A 157 1.81 2.55 18.69
N THR A 158 1.07 2.96 19.71
CA THR A 158 0.43 4.27 19.83
C THR A 158 0.77 4.88 21.19
N ARG A 159 0.63 6.20 21.32
CA ARG A 159 0.76 6.83 22.63
C ARG A 159 -0.36 6.37 23.55
N TYR A 160 -0.02 5.51 24.50
CA TYR A 160 -0.91 5.04 25.53
C TYR A 160 -0.33 5.33 26.93
N PRO A 161 -1.12 5.84 27.89
CA PRO A 161 -0.60 6.16 29.22
C PRO A 161 0.06 4.96 29.91
N GLY A 162 1.30 5.14 30.39
CA GLY A 162 2.04 4.08 31.09
C GLY A 162 2.71 3.06 30.18
N SER A 163 2.62 3.19 28.85
CA SER A 163 3.32 2.31 27.91
C SER A 163 4.62 2.92 27.36
N HIS A 164 5.53 2.04 26.96
CA HIS A 164 6.70 2.42 26.13
C HIS A 164 6.27 2.47 24.65
N MET A 165 6.49 3.60 23.99
CA MET A 165 6.24 3.73 22.55
C MET A 165 7.29 2.93 21.77
N VAL A 166 6.85 2.03 20.89
CA VAL A 166 7.73 1.09 20.15
C VAL A 166 7.36 0.94 18.66
N ASP A 167 6.77 1.97 18.07
CA ASP A 167 6.36 1.89 16.65
C ASP A 167 7.56 1.75 15.70
N ASP A 168 8.67 2.43 15.99
CA ASP A 168 9.90 2.35 15.20
C ASP A 168 10.57 0.96 15.32
N GLU A 169 10.54 0.37 16.53
CA GLU A 169 11.03 -0.98 16.76
C GLU A 169 10.17 -2.01 16.02
N LEU A 170 8.85 -1.86 16.05
CA LEU A 170 7.94 -2.71 15.29
C LEU A 170 8.15 -2.54 13.78
N ALA A 171 8.43 -1.33 13.29
CA ALA A 171 8.81 -1.12 11.90
C ALA A 171 10.06 -1.93 11.53
N THR A 172 11.05 -2.00 12.41
CA THR A 172 12.25 -2.82 12.22
C THR A 172 11.93 -4.31 12.20
N LEU A 173 11.01 -4.78 13.05
CA LEU A 173 10.58 -6.19 13.08
C LEU A 173 9.81 -6.62 11.82
N ARG A 174 9.16 -5.67 11.10
CA ARG A 174 8.46 -5.95 9.84
C ARG A 174 9.42 -6.20 8.67
N VAL A 175 10.66 -5.84 8.78
CA VAL A 175 11.73 -6.13 7.83
C VAL A 175 12.56 -7.31 8.38
N PRO A 176 12.86 -8.37 7.64
CA PRO A 176 12.58 -8.70 6.24
C PRO A 176 11.18 -9.31 6.03
N LEU A 177 10.67 -9.19 4.81
CA LEU A 177 9.40 -9.80 4.40
C LEU A 177 9.50 -11.34 4.40
N THR A 178 8.40 -12.00 4.77
CA THR A 178 8.25 -13.46 4.64
C THR A 178 7.99 -13.86 3.18
N GLU A 179 8.13 -15.13 2.83
CA GLU A 179 7.83 -15.62 1.48
C GLU A 179 6.35 -15.38 1.09
N THR A 180 5.43 -15.52 2.05
CA THR A 180 4.01 -15.26 1.82
C THR A 180 3.73 -13.76 1.63
N GLU A 181 4.44 -12.87 2.33
CA GLU A 181 4.39 -11.43 2.07
C GLU A 181 4.94 -11.08 0.69
N ILE A 182 6.02 -11.70 0.26
CA ILE A 182 6.58 -11.52 -1.08
C ILE A 182 5.57 -11.95 -2.15
N ARG A 183 4.86 -13.08 -1.98
CA ARG A 183 3.78 -13.49 -2.89
C ARG A 183 2.65 -12.45 -2.95
N LYS A 184 2.21 -11.94 -1.79
CA LYS A 184 1.20 -10.87 -1.71
C LYS A 184 1.67 -9.61 -2.43
N TYR A 185 2.92 -9.22 -2.23
CA TYR A 185 3.49 -8.02 -2.83
C TYR A 185 3.60 -8.11 -4.36
N ARG A 186 4.03 -9.26 -4.88
CA ARG A 186 4.05 -9.52 -6.33
C ARG A 186 2.64 -9.44 -6.94
N TRP A 187 1.65 -10.00 -6.25
CA TRP A 187 0.27 -9.91 -6.68
C TRP A 187 -0.24 -8.46 -6.65
N LEU A 188 0.00 -7.76 -5.54
CA LEU A 188 -0.43 -6.37 -5.35
C LEU A 188 0.21 -5.45 -6.38
N GLY A 189 1.52 -5.56 -6.59
CA GLY A 189 2.26 -4.77 -7.58
C GLY A 189 1.71 -4.96 -8.99
N ARG A 190 1.50 -6.21 -9.40
CA ARG A 190 0.91 -6.52 -10.70
C ARG A 190 -0.49 -5.94 -10.86
N ARG A 191 -1.39 -6.07 -9.87
CA ARG A 191 -2.74 -5.52 -9.95
C ARG A 191 -2.77 -3.99 -9.95
N CYS A 192 -1.90 -3.35 -9.19
CA CYS A 192 -1.73 -1.89 -9.25
C CYS A 192 -1.22 -1.45 -10.64
N ALA A 193 -0.24 -2.16 -11.21
CA ALA A 193 0.28 -1.89 -12.54
C ALA A 193 -0.81 -2.02 -13.62
N GLU A 194 -1.59 -3.09 -13.61
CA GLU A 194 -2.72 -3.33 -14.53
C GLU A 194 -3.80 -2.24 -14.40
N ALA A 195 -4.15 -1.84 -13.16
CA ALA A 195 -5.12 -0.79 -12.90
C ALA A 195 -4.66 0.55 -13.46
N VAL A 196 -3.42 0.96 -13.16
CA VAL A 196 -2.84 2.23 -13.62
C VAL A 196 -2.68 2.24 -15.14
N ASP A 197 -2.21 1.15 -15.77
CA ASP A 197 -2.11 1.02 -17.22
C ASP A 197 -3.48 1.20 -17.89
N SER A 198 -4.49 0.48 -17.40
CA SER A 198 -5.86 0.57 -17.92
C SER A 198 -6.41 1.99 -17.86
N VAL A 199 -6.16 2.71 -16.76
CA VAL A 199 -6.61 4.10 -16.62
C VAL A 199 -5.81 5.04 -17.52
N CYS A 200 -4.48 4.96 -17.52
CA CYS A 200 -3.63 5.82 -18.35
C CYS A 200 -3.96 5.69 -19.85
N ARG A 201 -4.30 4.49 -20.31
CA ARG A 201 -4.76 4.28 -21.70
C ARG A 201 -6.16 4.84 -21.97
N LYS A 202 -6.97 5.11 -20.95
CA LYS A 202 -8.31 5.71 -21.07
C LYS A 202 -8.29 7.22 -20.97
N ILE A 203 -7.27 7.84 -20.41
CA ILE A 203 -7.15 9.30 -20.30
C ILE A 203 -7.30 9.93 -21.69
N ARG A 204 -8.01 11.06 -21.75
CA ARG A 204 -8.23 11.88 -22.95
C ARG A 204 -8.11 13.36 -22.58
N PRO A 205 -7.65 14.21 -23.49
CA PRO A 205 -7.82 15.65 -23.34
C PRO A 205 -9.27 16.01 -23.04
N GLY A 206 -9.47 16.97 -22.15
CA GLY A 206 -10.79 17.40 -21.66
C GLY A 206 -11.30 16.67 -20.41
N MET A 207 -10.72 15.52 -20.03
CA MET A 207 -11.02 14.89 -18.74
C MET A 207 -10.47 15.71 -17.59
N THR A 208 -11.19 15.75 -16.46
CA THR A 208 -10.69 16.43 -15.26
C THR A 208 -9.75 15.50 -14.46
N GLU A 209 -8.85 16.10 -13.68
CA GLU A 209 -7.98 15.34 -12.76
C GLU A 209 -8.82 14.48 -11.80
N ARG A 210 -9.92 15.03 -11.26
CA ARG A 210 -10.87 14.32 -10.40
C ARG A 210 -11.55 13.16 -11.13
N GLY A 211 -11.87 13.31 -12.42
CA GLY A 211 -12.42 12.24 -13.25
C GLY A 211 -11.42 11.07 -13.41
N VAL A 212 -10.14 11.38 -13.57
CA VAL A 212 -9.10 10.34 -13.63
C VAL A 212 -8.92 9.65 -12.27
N GLU A 213 -8.95 10.41 -11.16
CA GLU A 213 -8.91 9.84 -9.81
C GLU A 213 -10.04 8.81 -9.60
N ALA A 214 -11.27 9.16 -10.00
CA ALA A 214 -12.41 8.25 -9.88
C ALA A 214 -12.19 6.94 -10.65
N LEU A 215 -11.58 7.00 -11.84
CA LEU A 215 -11.23 5.80 -12.62
C LEU A 215 -10.14 4.97 -11.94
N VAL A 216 -9.15 5.59 -11.30
CA VAL A 216 -8.10 4.89 -10.55
C VAL A 216 -8.72 4.20 -9.33
N CYS A 217 -9.58 4.89 -8.57
CA CYS A 217 -10.30 4.31 -7.44
C CYS A 217 -11.13 3.09 -7.86
N ASP A 218 -11.93 3.19 -8.93
CA ASP A 218 -12.73 2.08 -9.44
C ASP A 218 -11.84 0.89 -9.82
N ALA A 219 -10.77 1.12 -10.58
CA ALA A 219 -9.88 0.07 -11.04
C ALA A 219 -9.17 -0.67 -9.88
N LEU A 220 -8.77 0.05 -8.83
CA LEU A 220 -8.12 -0.54 -7.64
C LEU A 220 -9.13 -1.27 -6.76
N MET A 221 -10.29 -0.64 -6.47
CA MET A 221 -11.29 -1.19 -5.55
C MET A 221 -11.94 -2.47 -6.06
N ARG A 222 -12.01 -2.70 -7.38
CA ARG A 222 -12.43 -3.98 -7.98
C ARG A 222 -11.58 -5.17 -7.51
N HIS A 223 -10.36 -4.92 -7.07
CA HIS A 223 -9.44 -5.91 -6.51
C HIS A 223 -9.31 -5.82 -4.99
N ALA A 224 -10.21 -5.09 -4.30
CA ALA A 224 -10.11 -4.78 -2.88
C ALA A 224 -8.76 -4.13 -2.50
N ILE A 225 -8.17 -3.36 -3.42
CA ILE A 225 -6.97 -2.55 -3.20
C ILE A 225 -7.44 -1.14 -2.84
N ARG A 226 -7.05 -0.65 -1.66
CA ARG A 226 -7.42 0.69 -1.19
C ARG A 226 -6.39 1.71 -1.64
N PRO A 227 -6.76 2.82 -2.29
CA PRO A 227 -5.87 3.94 -2.50
C PRO A 227 -5.54 4.60 -1.14
N ALA A 228 -4.26 4.81 -0.87
CA ALA A 228 -3.77 5.55 0.30
C ALA A 228 -3.32 6.95 -0.10
N VAL A 229 -2.66 7.09 -1.26
CA VAL A 229 -2.28 8.36 -1.87
C VAL A 229 -2.72 8.36 -3.32
N LEU A 230 -3.37 9.44 -3.74
CA LEU A 230 -3.70 9.73 -5.13
C LEU A 230 -3.30 11.16 -5.46
N LEU A 231 -2.29 11.29 -6.31
CA LEU A 231 -1.85 12.58 -6.84
C LEU A 231 -1.99 12.52 -8.36
N ILE A 232 -3.03 13.19 -8.85
CA ILE A 232 -3.32 13.30 -10.27
C ILE A 232 -3.15 14.76 -10.65
N ALA A 233 -2.20 15.03 -11.52
CA ALA A 233 -1.93 16.39 -11.98
C ALA A 233 -1.89 16.46 -13.50
N ALA A 234 -2.20 17.64 -14.04
CA ALA A 234 -2.18 17.92 -15.47
C ALA A 234 -1.44 19.22 -15.78
N ASP A 235 -0.72 19.21 -16.88
CA ASP A 235 -0.11 20.36 -17.55
C ASP A 235 0.71 21.25 -16.60
N GLU A 236 0.35 22.53 -16.45
CA GLU A 236 1.03 23.50 -15.58
C GLU A 236 1.03 23.10 -14.11
N ARG A 237 0.09 22.29 -13.63
CA ARG A 237 0.07 21.83 -12.24
C ARG A 237 1.21 20.84 -11.96
N ILE A 238 1.62 20.03 -12.95
CA ILE A 238 2.79 19.16 -12.85
C ILE A 238 4.08 19.99 -12.77
N LEU A 239 4.12 21.13 -13.47
CA LEU A 239 5.26 22.05 -13.45
C LEU A 239 5.40 22.76 -12.09
N ASN A 240 4.27 23.18 -11.53
CA ASN A 240 4.23 24.07 -10.37
C ASN A 240 4.23 23.35 -9.03
N TYR A 241 3.72 22.10 -8.99
CA TYR A 241 3.51 21.38 -7.73
C TYR A 241 4.19 20.01 -7.73
N ARG A 242 4.90 19.69 -6.66
CA ARG A 242 5.48 18.35 -6.45
C ARG A 242 4.45 17.34 -5.95
N HIS A 243 3.54 17.80 -5.07
CA HIS A 243 2.39 17.04 -4.60
C HIS A 243 1.12 17.82 -4.97
N ALA A 244 0.42 17.35 -5.99
CA ALA A 244 -0.80 17.99 -6.48
C ALA A 244 -1.99 17.04 -6.26
N PRO A 245 -2.77 17.20 -5.19
CA PRO A 245 -4.08 16.55 -5.09
C PRO A 245 -4.95 16.91 -6.29
N PRO A 246 -5.81 15.98 -6.76
CA PRO A 246 -6.63 16.23 -7.95
C PRO A 246 -7.52 17.45 -7.82
N SER A 247 -7.54 18.28 -8.86
CA SER A 247 -8.44 19.42 -8.99
C SER A 247 -9.79 18.99 -9.56
N ASP A 248 -10.87 19.56 -9.04
CA ASP A 248 -12.23 19.30 -9.53
C ASP A 248 -12.47 19.91 -10.93
N THR A 249 -11.75 20.99 -11.27
CA THR A 249 -12.00 21.80 -12.47
C THR A 249 -10.89 21.73 -13.51
N LYS A 250 -9.64 21.41 -13.11
CA LYS A 250 -8.53 21.34 -14.09
C LYS A 250 -8.77 20.20 -15.06
N LYS A 251 -8.83 20.55 -16.34
CA LYS A 251 -8.91 19.59 -17.45
C LYS A 251 -7.52 19.34 -18.02
N ILE A 252 -7.27 18.10 -18.37
CA ILE A 252 -6.05 17.66 -19.05
C ILE A 252 -6.08 18.22 -20.47
N GLU A 253 -4.98 18.84 -20.89
CA GLU A 253 -4.80 19.33 -22.24
C GLU A 253 -3.77 18.48 -22.99
N LYS A 254 -2.55 18.40 -22.47
CA LYS A 254 -1.43 17.73 -23.14
C LYS A 254 -0.69 16.71 -22.28
N TYR A 255 -0.61 16.93 -20.97
CA TYR A 255 0.22 16.12 -20.11
C TYR A 255 -0.50 15.76 -18.82
N ALA A 256 -0.50 14.49 -18.45
CA ALA A 256 -1.08 14.01 -17.21
C ALA A 256 -0.11 13.09 -16.47
N MET A 257 -0.05 13.23 -15.15
CA MET A 257 0.70 12.36 -14.25
C MET A 257 -0.25 11.70 -13.25
N VAL A 258 -0.13 10.40 -13.13
CA VAL A 258 -0.87 9.55 -12.17
C VAL A 258 0.14 8.95 -11.21
N ASN A 259 0.10 9.39 -9.95
CA ASN A 259 0.91 8.86 -8.86
C ASN A 259 -0.01 8.24 -7.82
N ILE A 260 0.27 7.01 -7.42
CA ILE A 260 -0.51 6.29 -6.43
C ILE A 260 0.38 5.70 -5.32
N CYS A 261 -0.14 5.68 -4.08
CA CYS A 261 0.17 4.63 -3.12
C CYS A 261 -1.13 3.86 -2.86
N ALA A 262 -1.08 2.53 -2.95
CA ALA A 262 -2.26 1.70 -2.81
C ALA A 262 -1.95 0.44 -1.99
N SER A 263 -2.91 0.01 -1.17
CA SER A 263 -2.67 -1.02 -0.17
C SER A 263 -3.66 -2.17 -0.21
N ARG A 264 -3.16 -3.36 0.12
CA ARG A 264 -3.96 -4.54 0.45
C ARG A 264 -3.21 -5.41 1.44
N TRP A 265 -3.92 -6.03 2.38
CA TRP A 265 -3.32 -6.85 3.46
C TRP A 265 -2.30 -6.08 4.30
N GLY A 266 -2.42 -4.76 4.36
CA GLY A 266 -1.48 -3.86 5.01
C GLY A 266 -0.24 -3.50 4.17
N LEU A 267 0.10 -4.27 3.13
CA LEU A 267 1.22 -3.97 2.22
C LEU A 267 0.86 -2.84 1.26
N VAL A 268 1.84 -1.98 0.95
CA VAL A 268 1.65 -0.78 0.12
C VAL A 268 2.53 -0.82 -1.12
N ILE A 269 1.98 -0.50 -2.28
CA ILE A 269 2.69 -0.22 -3.54
C ILE A 269 2.66 1.28 -3.82
N ALA A 270 3.78 1.83 -4.27
CA ALA A 270 3.88 3.19 -4.78
C ALA A 270 4.38 3.15 -6.23
N MET A 271 3.75 3.90 -7.12
CA MET A 271 4.17 4.02 -8.52
C MET A 271 3.68 5.32 -9.17
N THR A 272 4.41 5.79 -10.16
CA THR A 272 4.03 6.95 -10.98
C THR A 272 4.04 6.58 -12.47
N ARG A 273 3.02 7.02 -13.21
CA ARG A 273 2.95 6.91 -14.67
C ARG A 273 2.48 8.22 -15.28
N SER A 274 3.00 8.54 -16.46
CA SER A 274 2.67 9.79 -17.15
C SER A 274 2.24 9.54 -18.59
N VAL A 275 1.31 10.38 -19.08
CA VAL A 275 0.77 10.32 -20.44
C VAL A 275 0.92 11.68 -21.08
N HIS A 276 1.46 11.75 -22.29
CA HIS A 276 1.58 12.97 -23.07
C HIS A 276 0.81 12.85 -24.41
N PHE A 277 0.05 13.86 -24.75
CA PHE A 277 -0.72 13.91 -26.00
C PHE A 277 0.01 14.77 -27.03
N GLY A 278 0.28 14.18 -28.20
CA GLY A 278 1.11 14.76 -29.24
C GLY A 278 2.62 14.63 -28.98
N PRO A 279 3.47 15.25 -29.80
CA PRO A 279 4.91 15.18 -29.69
C PRO A 279 5.41 15.62 -28.32
N MET A 280 6.29 14.82 -27.71
CA MET A 280 6.88 15.16 -26.42
C MET A 280 7.90 16.30 -26.60
N PRO A 281 7.84 17.37 -25.79
CA PRO A 281 8.82 18.45 -25.83
C PRO A 281 10.24 17.95 -25.51
N GLU A 282 11.25 18.44 -26.21
CA GLU A 282 12.65 18.06 -26.03
C GLU A 282 13.14 18.26 -24.56
N ASP A 283 12.72 19.36 -23.92
CA ASP A 283 13.06 19.62 -22.51
C ASP A 283 12.48 18.57 -21.58
N LEU A 284 11.23 18.13 -21.82
CA LEU A 284 10.58 17.08 -21.02
C LEU A 284 11.30 15.74 -21.20
N GLU A 285 11.72 15.41 -22.43
CA GLU A 285 12.47 14.20 -22.73
C GLU A 285 13.86 14.21 -22.07
N LYS A 286 14.58 15.33 -22.11
CA LYS A 286 15.87 15.48 -21.40
C LYS A 286 15.73 15.27 -19.90
N LYS A 287 14.68 15.86 -19.29
CA LYS A 287 14.40 15.70 -17.86
C LYS A 287 14.03 14.25 -17.51
N LEU A 288 13.25 13.58 -18.38
CA LEU A 288 12.92 12.16 -18.20
C LEU A 288 14.18 11.29 -18.19
N HIS A 289 15.07 11.46 -19.15
CA HIS A 289 16.34 10.74 -19.21
C HIS A 289 17.24 11.03 -18.00
N ALA A 290 17.26 12.28 -17.52
CA ALA A 290 18.01 12.64 -16.32
C ALA A 290 17.43 11.97 -15.07
N ALA A 291 16.11 12.02 -14.87
CA ALA A 291 15.43 11.36 -13.74
C ALA A 291 15.61 9.84 -13.78
N ALA A 292 15.55 9.21 -14.97
CA ALA A 292 15.81 7.79 -15.16
C ALA A 292 17.24 7.38 -14.78
N ARG A 293 18.25 8.23 -15.08
CA ARG A 293 19.65 8.00 -14.65
C ARG A 293 19.78 8.03 -13.12
N VAL A 294 19.17 9.01 -12.48
CA VAL A 294 19.13 9.09 -11.00
C VAL A 294 18.44 7.87 -10.41
N ASN A 295 17.31 7.44 -10.99
CA ASN A 295 16.58 6.24 -10.54
C ASN A 295 17.45 4.98 -10.66
N ALA A 296 18.18 4.81 -11.78
CA ALA A 296 19.12 3.71 -11.97
C ALA A 296 20.22 3.72 -10.90
N GLY A 297 20.69 4.92 -10.50
CA GLY A 297 21.65 5.11 -9.43
C GLY A 297 21.13 4.67 -8.07
N PHE A 298 19.87 5.02 -7.72
CA PHE A 298 19.21 4.53 -6.52
C PHE A 298 19.12 3.00 -6.51
N TRP A 299 18.63 2.40 -7.60
CA TRP A 299 18.46 0.96 -7.70
C TRP A 299 19.79 0.20 -7.64
N ALA A 300 20.81 0.73 -8.31
CA ALA A 300 22.14 0.11 -8.30
C ALA A 300 22.80 0.08 -6.92
N ARG A 301 22.52 1.09 -6.09
CA ARG A 301 23.05 1.19 -4.71
C ARG A 301 22.18 0.50 -3.67
N THR A 302 20.97 0.07 -4.04
CA THR A 302 20.06 -0.66 -3.14
C THR A 302 20.48 -2.13 -3.07
N VAL A 303 21.50 -2.40 -2.27
CA VAL A 303 22.07 -3.74 -2.05
C VAL A 303 22.12 -4.04 -0.54
N PRO A 304 22.07 -5.32 -0.12
CA PRO A 304 22.12 -5.66 1.31
C PRO A 304 23.31 -5.03 2.01
N GLY A 305 23.05 -4.40 3.18
CA GLY A 305 24.05 -3.72 3.99
C GLY A 305 24.33 -2.26 3.62
N ALA A 306 23.87 -1.78 2.47
CA ALA A 306 24.02 -0.37 2.07
C ALA A 306 23.26 0.54 3.04
N GLY A 307 23.88 1.68 3.41
CA GLY A 307 23.25 2.68 4.26
C GLY A 307 22.35 3.62 3.47
N ALA A 308 21.16 3.94 4.00
CA ALA A 308 20.19 4.85 3.36
C ALA A 308 20.79 6.22 3.04
N GLY A 309 21.59 6.80 3.97
CA GLY A 309 22.28 8.07 3.75
C GLY A 309 23.32 8.02 2.64
N ALA A 310 24.06 6.90 2.52
CA ALA A 310 25.04 6.71 1.44
C ALA A 310 24.35 6.55 0.07
N ILE A 311 23.23 5.84 0.00
CA ILE A 311 22.40 5.73 -1.20
C ILE A 311 21.95 7.10 -1.66
N LEU A 312 21.41 7.91 -0.73
CA LEU A 312 20.97 9.28 -1.04
C LEU A 312 22.15 10.15 -1.51
N GLN A 313 23.30 10.06 -0.83
CA GLN A 313 24.48 10.84 -1.22
C GLN A 313 24.90 10.54 -2.66
N GLY A 314 24.93 9.24 -3.05
CA GLY A 314 25.21 8.87 -4.43
C GLY A 314 24.16 9.38 -5.43
N ALA A 315 22.89 9.45 -5.02
CA ALA A 315 21.84 10.03 -5.86
C ALA A 315 21.98 11.56 -6.02
N ILE A 316 22.41 12.27 -4.97
CA ILE A 316 22.74 13.71 -5.05
C ILE A 316 23.84 13.96 -6.10
N GLU A 317 24.87 13.12 -6.13
CA GLU A 317 25.92 13.18 -7.14
C GLU A 317 25.39 12.89 -8.55
N ASP A 318 24.47 11.89 -8.67
CA ASP A 318 23.81 11.57 -9.94
C ASP A 318 22.96 12.73 -10.47
N TYR A 319 22.22 13.45 -9.58
CA TYR A 319 21.49 14.68 -9.93
C TYR A 319 22.42 15.77 -10.46
N ALA A 320 23.53 16.00 -9.78
CA ALA A 320 24.52 17.01 -10.21
C ALA A 320 25.12 16.64 -11.57
N ALA A 321 25.53 15.37 -11.75
CA ALA A 321 26.06 14.85 -13.01
C ALA A 321 25.06 14.89 -14.18
N ALA A 322 23.74 14.80 -13.84
CA ALA A 322 22.67 14.94 -14.82
C ALA A 322 22.35 16.40 -15.20
N GLY A 323 22.98 17.39 -14.55
CA GLY A 323 22.75 18.82 -14.79
C GLY A 323 21.61 19.44 -13.96
N TYR A 324 21.15 18.76 -12.91
CA TYR A 324 20.05 19.21 -12.05
C TYR A 324 20.44 19.22 -10.56
N PRO A 325 21.53 19.90 -10.15
CA PRO A 325 21.92 19.99 -8.76
C PRO A 325 20.81 20.68 -7.94
N GLY A 326 20.54 20.19 -6.71
CA GLY A 326 19.52 20.76 -5.83
C GLY A 326 18.07 20.33 -6.10
N GLU A 327 17.75 19.61 -7.18
CA GLU A 327 16.40 19.06 -7.40
C GLU A 327 15.99 18.05 -6.32
N TRP A 328 16.94 17.34 -5.74
CA TRP A 328 16.73 16.40 -4.65
C TRP A 328 16.19 17.04 -3.37
N GLU A 329 16.46 18.33 -3.14
CA GLU A 329 15.98 19.08 -1.96
C GLU A 329 14.50 19.44 -2.05
N ARG A 330 13.94 19.47 -3.27
CA ARG A 330 12.57 19.94 -3.54
C ARG A 330 11.50 18.90 -3.25
N HIS A 331 11.90 17.66 -2.95
CA HIS A 331 11.02 16.53 -2.70
C HIS A 331 11.81 15.40 -2.04
N HIS A 332 11.20 14.65 -1.09
CA HIS A 332 11.87 13.45 -0.56
C HIS A 332 12.11 12.44 -1.69
N GLN A 333 13.24 11.74 -1.63
CA GLN A 333 13.65 10.85 -2.71
C GLN A 333 13.16 9.39 -2.53
N GLY A 334 12.28 9.15 -1.55
CA GLY A 334 11.79 7.83 -1.23
C GLY A 334 12.61 7.10 -0.18
N GLY A 335 12.46 5.79 -0.14
CA GLY A 335 13.09 4.91 0.83
C GLY A 335 12.42 3.55 0.89
N ALA A 336 12.48 2.87 2.04
CA ALA A 336 11.81 1.60 2.24
C ALA A 336 10.29 1.77 2.28
N ILE A 337 9.60 0.78 1.73
CA ILE A 337 8.15 0.67 1.71
C ILE A 337 7.75 -0.73 2.19
N GLY A 338 6.63 -0.83 2.89
CA GLY A 338 6.17 -2.10 3.44
C GLY A 338 4.72 -2.00 3.88
N TYR A 339 4.50 -1.87 5.17
CA TYR A 339 3.20 -1.66 5.79
C TYR A 339 2.84 -0.18 5.97
N GLN A 340 3.67 0.70 5.42
CA GLN A 340 3.46 2.14 5.29
C GLN A 340 3.93 2.58 3.89
N GLU A 341 3.47 3.75 3.43
CA GLU A 341 3.93 4.36 2.18
C GLU A 341 5.44 4.60 2.19
N ARG A 342 5.99 4.82 3.39
CA ARG A 342 7.43 4.81 3.66
C ARG A 342 7.67 4.30 5.09
N ASP A 343 8.30 3.13 5.25
CA ASP A 343 8.78 2.65 6.56
C ASP A 343 9.92 3.56 7.06
N TRP A 344 10.72 4.09 6.13
CA TRP A 344 11.65 5.19 6.35
C TRP A 344 11.95 5.92 5.04
N VAL A 345 12.27 7.20 5.15
CA VAL A 345 12.72 8.05 4.05
C VAL A 345 14.21 8.26 4.16
N ALA A 346 14.96 8.15 3.05
CA ALA A 346 16.38 8.47 3.02
C ALA A 346 16.56 9.98 3.19
N VAL A 347 17.31 10.36 4.23
CA VAL A 347 17.73 11.74 4.52
C VAL A 347 19.24 11.80 4.65
N PRO A 348 19.88 12.97 4.54
CA PRO A 348 21.31 13.11 4.79
C PRO A 348 21.68 12.55 6.16
N GLY A 349 22.69 11.68 6.22
CA GLY A 349 23.12 11.03 7.46
C GLY A 349 22.23 9.90 7.98
N ALA A 350 21.21 9.47 7.23
CA ALA A 350 20.35 8.35 7.61
C ALA A 350 21.18 7.07 7.88
N THR A 351 20.89 6.40 8.99
CA THR A 351 21.65 5.22 9.48
C THR A 351 21.03 3.88 9.15
N GLN A 352 19.78 3.88 8.67
CA GLN A 352 19.07 2.65 8.26
C GLN A 352 19.86 1.90 7.20
N LYS A 353 19.86 0.57 7.30
CA LYS A 353 20.54 -0.31 6.34
C LYS A 353 19.54 -1.11 5.54
N VAL A 354 19.84 -1.27 4.26
CA VAL A 354 19.11 -2.16 3.36
C VAL A 354 19.28 -3.61 3.83
N GLN A 355 18.17 -4.34 3.84
CA GLN A 355 18.15 -5.77 4.15
C GLN A 355 17.67 -6.57 2.93
N ALA A 356 18.03 -7.85 2.88
CA ALA A 356 17.41 -8.79 1.95
C ALA A 356 15.92 -8.95 2.27
N ASN A 357 15.12 -9.25 1.26
CA ASN A 357 13.66 -9.38 1.35
C ASN A 357 12.99 -8.08 1.87
N GLN A 358 13.45 -6.94 1.40
CA GLN A 358 12.92 -5.62 1.70
C GLN A 358 12.47 -4.93 0.42
N ALA A 359 11.37 -4.19 0.50
CA ALA A 359 10.86 -3.40 -0.62
C ALA A 359 11.23 -1.92 -0.47
N PHE A 360 11.34 -1.24 -1.61
CA PHE A 360 11.70 0.17 -1.70
C PHE A 360 10.85 0.87 -2.76
N ALA A 361 10.56 2.14 -2.52
CA ALA A 361 10.00 3.02 -3.52
C ALA A 361 10.84 4.30 -3.57
N TRP A 362 11.83 4.31 -4.47
CA TRP A 362 12.58 5.50 -4.83
C TRP A 362 11.76 6.31 -5.83
N ASN A 363 11.73 7.61 -5.68
CA ASN A 363 10.88 8.48 -6.48
C ASN A 363 11.59 9.77 -6.95
N PRO A 364 12.77 9.64 -7.60
CA PRO A 364 13.48 10.78 -8.11
C PRO A 364 12.59 11.63 -9.02
N ALA A 365 12.65 12.95 -8.80
CA ALA A 365 11.85 13.90 -9.53
C ALA A 365 12.68 15.10 -9.96
N ILE A 366 12.51 15.51 -11.21
CA ILE A 366 12.96 16.79 -11.77
C ILE A 366 11.68 17.56 -12.13
N GLN A 367 11.72 18.87 -12.17
CA GLN A 367 10.52 19.65 -12.52
C GLN A 367 9.78 19.07 -13.74
N ALA A 368 8.51 18.79 -13.59
CA ALA A 368 7.61 18.14 -14.55
C ALA A 368 7.77 16.62 -14.71
N VAL A 369 8.79 15.99 -14.16
CA VAL A 369 9.04 14.55 -14.31
C VAL A 369 9.18 13.90 -12.95
N LYS A 370 8.57 12.73 -12.78
CA LYS A 370 8.76 11.84 -11.63
C LYS A 370 8.87 10.41 -12.15
N VAL A 371 9.89 9.70 -11.69
CA VAL A 371 10.10 8.27 -11.98
C VAL A 371 9.93 7.52 -10.68
N GLU A 372 9.00 6.56 -10.63
CA GLU A 372 8.72 5.80 -9.42
C GLU A 372 8.14 4.44 -9.74
N ASP A 373 8.77 3.41 -9.19
CA ASP A 373 8.27 2.06 -9.08
C ASP A 373 8.58 1.50 -7.69
N THR A 374 7.76 0.57 -7.23
CA THR A 374 8.11 -0.27 -6.08
C THR A 374 8.98 -1.42 -6.54
N ILE A 375 10.16 -1.54 -5.92
CA ILE A 375 11.10 -2.64 -6.13
C ILE A 375 11.18 -3.52 -4.89
N LEU A 376 11.46 -4.79 -5.10
CA LEU A 376 11.75 -5.77 -4.06
C LEU A 376 13.20 -6.24 -4.21
N LEU A 377 13.94 -6.24 -3.12
CA LEU A 377 15.24 -6.90 -3.05
C LEU A 377 15.04 -8.34 -2.53
N ALA A 378 14.76 -9.28 -3.44
CA ALA A 378 14.61 -10.69 -3.11
C ALA A 378 15.98 -11.36 -3.01
N GLY A 379 16.47 -11.56 -1.79
CA GLY A 379 17.88 -11.89 -1.57
C GLY A 379 18.79 -10.74 -2.01
N ASP A 380 19.57 -10.94 -3.08
CA ASP A 380 20.43 -9.97 -3.75
C ASP A 380 19.88 -9.51 -5.12
N GLN A 381 18.73 -10.03 -5.53
CA GLN A 381 18.12 -9.76 -6.82
C GLN A 381 17.08 -8.67 -6.71
N LEU A 382 17.20 -7.64 -7.54
CA LEU A 382 16.21 -6.56 -7.64
C LEU A 382 15.09 -6.96 -8.60
N GLU A 383 13.85 -6.90 -8.12
CA GLU A 383 12.62 -7.16 -8.88
C GLU A 383 11.74 -5.91 -8.87
N ILE A 384 11.22 -5.49 -10.02
CA ILE A 384 10.27 -4.38 -10.13
C ILE A 384 8.86 -4.93 -9.97
N LEU A 385 8.21 -4.65 -8.83
CA LEU A 385 6.87 -5.17 -8.52
C LEU A 385 5.76 -4.48 -9.31
N SER A 386 5.94 -3.21 -9.67
CA SER A 386 4.93 -2.37 -10.34
C SER A 386 5.22 -2.16 -11.84
N GLU A 387 6.02 -3.04 -12.45
CA GLU A 387 6.31 -2.99 -13.89
C GLU A 387 5.02 -3.19 -14.72
N ILE A 388 4.80 -2.32 -15.71
CA ILE A 388 3.72 -2.47 -16.70
C ILE A 388 4.29 -3.04 -17.98
N ARG A 389 3.85 -4.23 -18.37
CA ARG A 389 4.26 -4.85 -19.63
C ARG A 389 3.84 -4.00 -20.82
N GLY A 390 4.78 -3.68 -21.70
CA GLY A 390 4.54 -2.86 -22.88
C GLY A 390 4.38 -1.36 -22.61
N TRP A 391 4.71 -0.89 -21.40
CA TRP A 391 4.88 0.53 -21.12
C TRP A 391 6.20 1.03 -21.70
N PRO A 392 6.27 2.29 -22.21
CA PRO A 392 7.55 2.89 -22.62
C PRO A 392 8.56 2.88 -21.47
N VAL A 393 9.81 2.56 -21.78
CA VAL A 393 10.89 2.52 -20.79
C VAL A 393 12.07 3.36 -21.23
N VAL A 394 12.79 3.90 -20.26
CA VAL A 394 14.10 4.55 -20.45
C VAL A 394 15.17 3.66 -19.84
N GLU A 395 16.08 3.18 -20.66
CA GLU A 395 17.24 2.41 -20.20
C GLU A 395 18.35 3.35 -19.73
N SER A 396 18.90 3.08 -18.57
CA SER A 396 19.99 3.84 -17.98
C SER A 396 21.02 2.91 -17.37
N LYS A 397 22.32 3.21 -17.57
CA LYS A 397 23.41 2.44 -16.99
C LYS A 397 23.87 3.05 -15.67
N ALA A 398 23.95 2.23 -14.62
CA ALA A 398 24.53 2.60 -13.34
C ALA A 398 25.33 1.43 -12.76
N LEU A 399 26.51 1.68 -12.22
CA LEU A 399 27.41 0.70 -11.61
C LEU A 399 27.59 -0.59 -12.47
N GLY A 400 27.74 -0.41 -13.79
CA GLY A 400 27.97 -1.50 -14.74
C GLY A 400 26.74 -2.29 -15.20
N ARG A 401 25.54 -2.01 -14.66
CA ARG A 401 24.27 -2.67 -15.01
C ARG A 401 23.33 -1.72 -15.73
N ILE A 402 22.41 -2.27 -16.54
CA ILE A 402 21.34 -1.52 -17.20
C ILE A 402 20.06 -1.68 -16.39
N TYR A 403 19.40 -0.56 -16.12
CA TYR A 403 18.12 -0.49 -15.43
C TYR A 403 17.07 0.15 -16.34
N ARG A 404 15.83 -0.31 -16.22
CA ARG A 404 14.69 0.11 -17.04
C ARG A 404 13.70 0.89 -16.19
N SER A 405 13.68 2.20 -16.34
CA SER A 405 12.77 3.10 -15.66
C SER A 405 11.50 3.34 -16.49
N PRO A 406 10.32 3.60 -15.88
CA PRO A 406 9.12 3.94 -16.64
C PRO A 406 9.30 5.25 -17.39
N GLY A 407 8.95 5.23 -18.67
CA GLY A 407 8.89 6.40 -19.54
C GLY A 407 7.53 7.09 -19.51
N ILE A 408 7.32 8.00 -20.45
CA ILE A 408 6.05 8.71 -20.68
C ILE A 408 5.32 8.03 -21.84
N LEU A 409 4.05 7.68 -21.64
CA LEU A 409 3.20 7.15 -22.70
C LEU A 409 2.77 8.28 -23.62
N VAL A 410 3.30 8.31 -24.84
CA VAL A 410 2.92 9.29 -25.88
C VAL A 410 1.74 8.75 -26.68
N ARG A 411 0.73 9.60 -26.93
CA ARG A 411 -0.53 9.24 -27.60
C ARG A 411 -0.96 10.30 -28.61
#